data_175f3d994fbf806723ebff17008adb39
#
_entry.id   175f3d994fbf806723ebff17008adb39
#
_cell.length_a   1.000
_cell.length_b   1.000
_cell.length_c   1.000
_cell.angle_alpha   90.00
_cell.angle_beta   90.00
_cell.angle_gamma   90.00
#
_symmetry.space_group_name_H-M   'P 1'
#
loop_
_entity.id
_entity.type
_entity.pdbx_description
1 polymer ?
#
loop_
_entity_poly.entity_id
_entity_poly.type
_entity_poly.pdbx_seq_one_letter_code
_entity_poly.pdbx_strand_id
1 'polypeptide(L)'
;MKSKKSLTDQLLYIYIIVVSLIIISLGIILPKTLLPIYEENIYSYLKQPLYIVGDNINTNTINSEVAYIYINNNDTIMVSDNLSKIIDIKKIDDLLDKIDNDYGKFKYKLNTYYYNTSKTENVIKIAITNDKYINIMRQDILLMIIIVVGITFILISLLIMTWSNNLVSRIKKLKHNIDNIDNDNFTYFSNKSFYEDELNSLAIAIDNMHDYLKEQEEYKNQMYQNISHDFKTPITVMKSYIEASEDGIETKDKTITIIKEQLKKLEIKVHSLLYLNKLNYIQDKKENLKIQYDVGKTIYAAVDKFKLTRPDIKFVLDIDSKNTIFRGSSDMWEAIIDNILSNFMRYADKIIKISVKNNKIILYNDGPNIDDNVLNNIFTPYEKGIKGVFGLGLSIVKKTLHFLEYDIIIENDKKRGVRFIIKEGK
;
A
#
# COMPACT_ATOMS: atom_id res chain seq x y z
N MET A 1 -4.59 28.07 -15.27
CA MET A 1 -4.38 26.62 -15.12
C MET A 1 -2.94 26.39 -14.72
N LYS A 2 -2.64 25.99 -13.48
CA LYS A 2 -1.27 25.56 -13.09
C LYS A 2 -1.01 24.23 -13.79
N SER A 3 -0.08 24.20 -14.72
CA SER A 3 0.45 22.97 -15.32
C SER A 3 0.84 22.02 -14.17
N LYS A 4 0.18 20.90 -14.04
CA LYS A 4 0.58 19.84 -13.09
C LYS A 4 1.96 19.33 -13.57
N LYS A 5 3.03 19.74 -12.87
CA LYS A 5 4.38 19.22 -13.12
C LYS A 5 4.33 17.68 -13.00
N SER A 6 4.95 17.00 -13.95
CA SER A 6 5.04 15.54 -13.89
C SER A 6 5.82 15.09 -12.64
N LEU A 7 5.59 13.88 -12.15
CA LEU A 7 6.35 13.33 -11.02
C LEU A 7 7.87 13.34 -11.32
N THR A 8 8.24 13.08 -12.57
CA THR A 8 9.61 13.15 -13.06
C THR A 8 10.20 14.54 -12.89
N ASP A 9 9.45 15.61 -13.25
CA ASP A 9 9.91 17.00 -13.12
C ASP A 9 10.11 17.39 -11.65
N GLN A 10 9.24 16.88 -10.75
CA GLN A 10 9.35 17.15 -9.31
C GLN A 10 10.58 16.47 -8.71
N LEU A 11 10.84 15.21 -9.04
CA LEU A 11 12.03 14.48 -8.60
C LEU A 11 13.32 15.12 -9.12
N LEU A 12 13.33 15.53 -10.38
CA LEU A 12 14.47 16.21 -11.01
C LEU A 12 14.73 17.57 -10.34
N TYR A 13 13.70 18.32 -9.98
CA TYR A 13 13.83 19.59 -9.25
C TYR A 13 14.43 19.40 -7.86
N ILE A 14 13.96 18.42 -7.09
CA ILE A 14 14.52 18.09 -5.76
C ILE A 14 15.99 17.68 -5.89
N TYR A 15 16.31 16.86 -6.87
CA TYR A 15 17.69 16.45 -7.15
C TYR A 15 18.60 17.65 -7.44
N ILE A 16 18.19 18.58 -8.30
CA ILE A 16 18.98 19.78 -8.62
C ILE A 16 19.23 20.61 -7.35
N ILE A 17 18.24 20.78 -6.48
CA ILE A 17 18.40 21.52 -5.22
C ILE A 17 19.43 20.84 -4.31
N VAL A 18 19.31 19.54 -4.09
CA VAL A 18 20.22 18.78 -3.22
C VAL A 18 21.66 18.86 -3.74
N VAL A 19 21.86 18.69 -5.02
CA VAL A 19 23.20 18.78 -5.63
C VAL A 19 23.77 20.19 -5.53
N SER A 20 22.96 21.23 -5.78
CA SER A 20 23.39 22.62 -5.63
C SER A 20 23.84 22.92 -4.19
N LEU A 21 23.13 22.40 -3.19
CA LEU A 21 23.51 22.52 -1.78
C LEU A 21 24.84 21.83 -1.46
N ILE A 22 25.05 20.64 -2.02
CA ILE A 22 26.31 19.89 -1.84
C ILE A 22 27.49 20.66 -2.46
N ILE A 23 27.35 21.18 -3.69
CA ILE A 23 28.40 21.96 -4.39
C ILE A 23 28.73 23.23 -3.59
N ILE A 24 27.72 23.96 -3.11
CA ILE A 24 27.93 25.17 -2.29
C ILE A 24 28.65 24.81 -0.98
N SER A 25 28.21 23.75 -0.31
CA SER A 25 28.84 23.26 0.93
C SER A 25 30.29 22.88 0.73
N LEU A 26 30.60 22.13 -0.31
CA LEU A 26 32.00 21.79 -0.69
C LEU A 26 32.82 23.02 -1.02
N GLY A 27 32.26 23.97 -1.76
CA GLY A 27 32.95 25.23 -2.14
C GLY A 27 33.32 26.10 -0.92
N ILE A 28 32.55 26.00 0.19
CA ILE A 28 32.84 26.76 1.42
C ILE A 28 33.74 25.98 2.39
N ILE A 29 33.50 24.70 2.57
CA ILE A 29 34.20 23.88 3.59
C ILE A 29 35.60 23.51 3.12
N LEU A 30 35.74 23.11 1.88
CA LEU A 30 37.00 22.58 1.36
C LEU A 30 38.18 23.59 1.43
N PRO A 31 38.03 24.85 1.00
CA PRO A 31 39.12 25.83 1.17
C PRO A 31 39.51 26.06 2.62
N LYS A 32 38.55 26.05 3.53
CA LYS A 32 38.83 26.27 4.97
C LYS A 32 39.59 25.12 5.61
N THR A 33 39.30 23.89 5.23
CA THR A 33 39.94 22.69 5.80
C THR A 33 41.31 22.42 5.18
N LEU A 34 41.49 22.74 3.91
CA LEU A 34 42.76 22.48 3.21
C LEU A 34 43.84 23.55 3.47
N LEU A 35 43.45 24.80 3.73
CA LEU A 35 44.41 25.87 3.93
C LEU A 35 45.43 25.58 5.06
N PRO A 36 45.07 25.13 6.23
CA PRO A 36 46.03 24.78 7.30
C PRO A 36 46.98 23.65 6.87
N ILE A 37 46.48 22.64 6.15
CA ILE A 37 47.28 21.52 5.67
C ILE A 37 48.34 22.00 4.67
N TYR A 38 48.00 22.94 3.81
CA TYR A 38 48.95 23.56 2.89
C TYR A 38 50.05 24.36 3.61
N GLU A 39 49.63 25.14 4.63
CA GLU A 39 50.61 25.91 5.41
C GLU A 39 51.59 24.98 6.13
N GLU A 40 51.13 23.90 6.74
CA GLU A 40 51.98 22.93 7.43
C GLU A 40 52.94 22.22 6.47
N ASN A 41 52.45 21.82 5.29
CA ASN A 41 53.31 21.25 4.26
C ASN A 41 54.41 22.20 3.77
N ILE A 42 54.14 23.49 3.68
CA ILE A 42 55.14 24.48 3.31
C ILE A 42 56.23 24.62 4.37
N TYR A 43 55.83 24.71 5.63
CA TYR A 43 56.83 24.77 6.70
C TYR A 43 57.71 23.52 6.73
N SER A 44 57.13 22.36 6.50
CA SER A 44 57.88 21.09 6.36
C SER A 44 58.83 21.12 5.13
N TYR A 45 58.30 21.61 4.01
CA TYR A 45 59.08 21.75 2.77
C TYR A 45 60.26 22.75 2.91
N LEU A 46 60.08 23.87 3.60
CA LEU A 46 61.11 24.81 3.88
C LEU A 46 62.15 24.31 4.91
N LYS A 47 61.79 23.37 5.77
CA LYS A 47 62.64 22.83 6.80
C LYS A 47 63.68 21.84 6.23
N GLN A 48 63.29 21.01 5.27
CA GLN A 48 64.15 19.95 4.70
C GLN A 48 65.49 20.48 4.14
N PRO A 49 65.54 21.51 3.29
CA PRO A 49 66.82 21.99 2.73
C PRO A 49 67.75 22.59 3.77
N LEU A 50 67.20 23.14 4.89
CA LEU A 50 68.00 23.75 5.97
C LEU A 50 68.88 22.74 6.70
N TYR A 51 68.55 21.45 6.65
CA TYR A 51 69.36 20.37 7.24
C TYR A 51 70.37 19.82 6.27
N ILE A 52 70.15 19.92 4.95
CA ILE A 52 70.98 19.28 3.90
C ILE A 52 72.16 20.17 3.48
N VAL A 53 71.97 21.46 3.55
CA VAL A 53 72.95 22.43 3.08
C VAL A 53 74.05 22.63 4.14
N GLY A 54 75.26 22.18 3.85
CA GLY A 54 76.43 22.42 4.65
C GLY A 54 76.80 23.92 4.70
N ASP A 55 77.95 24.25 5.30
CA ASP A 55 78.39 25.67 5.53
C ASP A 55 78.80 26.40 4.21
N ASN A 56 78.90 25.70 3.09
CA ASN A 56 79.15 26.28 1.79
C ASN A 56 77.91 26.33 0.93
N ILE A 57 77.35 27.48 0.62
CA ILE A 57 76.20 27.72 -0.21
C ILE A 57 76.56 27.54 -1.68
N ASN A 58 76.28 26.37 -2.24
CA ASN A 58 76.23 26.23 -3.68
C ASN A 58 74.79 26.41 -4.17
N THR A 59 74.38 27.62 -4.48
CA THR A 59 73.05 28.04 -4.80
C THR A 59 72.49 27.44 -6.09
N ASN A 60 73.32 26.84 -6.93
CA ASN A 60 72.90 26.27 -8.23
C ASN A 60 72.21 24.89 -8.15
N THR A 61 72.20 24.28 -6.97
CA THR A 61 71.57 22.95 -6.78
C THR A 61 70.31 22.96 -5.93
N ILE A 62 69.87 24.13 -5.44
CA ILE A 62 68.72 24.25 -4.56
C ILE A 62 67.56 24.90 -5.34
N ASN A 63 66.37 24.42 -5.05
CA ASN A 63 65.08 24.74 -5.70
C ASN A 63 64.92 26.25 -6.00
N SER A 64 64.61 26.62 -7.25
CA SER A 64 64.46 27.99 -7.73
C SER A 64 63.35 28.81 -7.06
N GLU A 65 62.49 28.15 -6.27
CA GLU A 65 61.34 28.75 -5.62
C GLU A 65 61.53 29.03 -4.12
N VAL A 66 62.70 28.68 -3.55
CA VAL A 66 63.07 28.95 -2.16
C VAL A 66 64.33 29.78 -2.12
N ALA A 67 64.30 30.92 -1.45
CA ALA A 67 65.49 31.71 -1.19
C ALA A 67 66.08 31.35 0.19
N TYR A 68 67.37 31.42 0.30
CA TYR A 68 68.12 31.12 1.50
C TYR A 68 68.92 32.34 1.95
N ILE A 69 68.93 32.58 3.28
CA ILE A 69 69.73 33.57 3.95
C ILE A 69 70.55 32.87 5.03
N TYR A 70 71.85 33.14 5.08
CA TYR A 70 72.80 32.61 6.03
C TYR A 70 73.45 33.76 6.79
N ILE A 71 73.41 33.72 8.08
CA ILE A 71 74.02 34.72 8.97
C ILE A 71 75.03 33.98 9.85
N ASN A 72 76.29 34.32 9.74
CA ASN A 72 77.38 33.76 10.53
C ASN A 72 77.65 34.62 11.79
N ASN A 73 78.31 34.07 12.78
CA ASN A 73 78.67 34.75 14.05
C ASN A 73 79.47 36.02 13.84
N ASN A 74 80.05 36.24 12.65
CA ASN A 74 80.77 37.45 12.29
C ASN A 74 79.88 38.51 11.60
N ASP A 75 78.59 38.44 11.70
CA ASP A 75 77.57 39.28 11.05
C ASP A 75 77.71 39.31 9.51
N THR A 76 78.35 38.30 8.94
CA THR A 76 78.37 38.16 7.49
C THR A 76 77.11 37.53 7.01
N ILE A 77 76.35 38.26 6.18
CA ILE A 77 75.08 37.81 5.60
C ILE A 77 75.36 37.29 4.17
N MET A 78 75.10 36.03 3.91
CA MET A 78 75.14 35.46 2.56
C MET A 78 73.69 35.16 2.14
N VAL A 79 73.34 35.46 0.86
CA VAL A 79 72.00 35.28 0.32
C VAL A 79 72.07 34.50 -0.98
N SER A 80 71.04 33.72 -1.24
CA SER A 80 70.93 33.01 -2.53
C SER A 80 70.59 33.94 -3.67
N ASP A 81 71.10 33.65 -4.89
CA ASP A 81 70.92 34.49 -6.07
C ASP A 81 69.49 34.74 -6.50
N ASN A 82 68.59 33.85 -6.10
CA ASN A 82 67.12 33.93 -6.36
C ASN A 82 66.32 34.76 -5.34
N LEU A 83 66.98 35.32 -4.28
CA LEU A 83 66.29 36.08 -3.25
C LEU A 83 65.51 37.25 -3.87
N SER A 84 66.15 38.00 -4.79
CA SER A 84 65.51 39.14 -5.44
C SER A 84 64.32 38.76 -6.34
N LYS A 85 64.25 37.50 -6.79
CA LYS A 85 63.16 37.00 -7.61
C LYS A 85 61.96 36.57 -6.71
N ILE A 86 62.22 36.12 -5.47
CA ILE A 86 61.22 35.64 -4.54
C ILE A 86 60.64 36.81 -3.75
N ILE A 87 61.49 37.73 -3.24
CA ILE A 87 61.04 38.87 -2.45
C ILE A 87 61.72 40.15 -2.92
N ASP A 88 60.93 41.17 -3.25
CA ASP A 88 61.39 42.49 -3.66
C ASP A 88 61.63 43.39 -2.43
N ILE A 89 62.64 43.05 -1.63
CA ILE A 89 63.09 43.86 -0.49
C ILE A 89 64.42 44.51 -0.85
N LYS A 90 64.55 45.85 -0.61
CA LYS A 90 65.73 46.62 -0.91
C LYS A 90 66.85 46.52 0.17
N LYS A 91 66.44 46.21 1.43
CA LYS A 91 67.37 46.03 2.55
C LYS A 91 67.05 44.71 3.26
N ILE A 92 68.08 43.92 3.51
CA ILE A 92 67.96 42.59 4.16
C ILE A 92 67.56 42.79 5.64
N ASP A 93 68.03 43.85 6.28
CA ASP A 93 67.68 44.19 7.70
C ASP A 93 66.15 44.33 7.87
N ASP A 94 65.45 45.00 6.94
CA ASP A 94 63.99 45.14 6.94
C ASP A 94 63.24 43.77 6.81
N LEU A 95 63.94 42.74 6.29
CA LEU A 95 63.43 41.40 6.21
C LEU A 95 63.62 40.63 7.50
N LEU A 96 64.85 40.76 8.08
CA LEU A 96 65.17 40.06 9.33
C LEU A 96 64.32 40.55 10.48
N ASP A 97 63.94 41.84 10.53
CA ASP A 97 63.03 42.42 11.53
C ASP A 97 61.62 41.80 11.47
N LYS A 98 61.27 41.09 10.40
CA LYS A 98 59.97 40.41 10.24
C LYS A 98 59.99 38.93 10.60
N ILE A 99 61.15 38.42 10.97
CA ILE A 99 61.39 37.01 11.29
C ILE A 99 61.61 36.87 12.81
N ASP A 100 60.51 36.70 13.55
CA ASP A 100 60.57 36.66 15.01
C ASP A 100 60.61 35.23 15.60
N ASN A 101 60.18 34.21 14.85
CA ASN A 101 60.02 32.85 15.33
C ASN A 101 60.83 31.83 14.47
N ASP A 102 60.88 30.61 14.92
CA ASP A 102 61.57 29.51 14.14
C ASP A 102 60.87 29.22 12.82
N TYR A 103 59.59 29.46 12.67
CA TYR A 103 58.86 29.44 11.42
C TYR A 103 57.63 30.37 11.51
N GLY A 104 57.16 30.85 10.35
CA GLY A 104 56.02 31.74 10.32
C GLY A 104 55.73 32.29 8.92
N LYS A 105 54.79 33.23 8.91
CA LYS A 105 54.43 33.97 7.71
C LYS A 105 54.34 35.47 8.03
N PHE A 106 54.71 36.28 7.03
CA PHE A 106 54.53 37.73 7.09
C PHE A 106 53.99 38.27 5.77
N LYS A 107 53.31 39.41 5.81
CA LYS A 107 52.88 40.13 4.60
C LYS A 107 53.86 41.25 4.27
N TYR A 108 54.28 41.32 3.01
CA TYR A 108 55.04 42.41 2.49
C TYR A 108 54.49 42.83 1.12
N LYS A 109 54.10 44.10 0.98
CA LYS A 109 53.34 44.60 -0.18
C LYS A 109 52.02 43.80 -0.33
N LEU A 110 51.79 43.15 -1.47
CA LEU A 110 50.59 42.40 -1.81
C LEU A 110 50.73 40.88 -1.59
N ASN A 111 51.95 40.40 -1.28
CA ASN A 111 52.28 38.99 -1.18
C ASN A 111 52.42 38.51 0.27
N THR A 112 52.13 37.24 0.51
CA THR A 112 52.42 36.56 1.76
C THR A 112 53.67 35.74 1.60
N TYR A 113 54.61 35.85 2.51
CA TYR A 113 55.85 35.09 2.53
C TYR A 113 55.85 34.13 3.69
N TYR A 114 56.37 32.95 3.46
CA TYR A 114 56.52 31.88 4.44
C TYR A 114 57.97 31.64 4.70
N TYR A 115 58.38 31.48 5.95
CA TYR A 115 59.78 31.25 6.31
C TYR A 115 59.90 30.13 7.33
N ASN A 116 61.06 29.47 7.34
CA ASN A 116 61.52 28.56 8.37
C ASN A 116 62.97 28.85 8.69
N THR A 117 63.34 28.82 9.97
CA THR A 117 64.67 29.11 10.46
C THR A 117 65.27 27.89 11.13
N SER A 118 66.59 27.71 10.97
CA SER A 118 67.35 26.69 11.70
C SER A 118 68.57 27.38 12.31
N LYS A 119 68.66 27.35 13.64
CA LYS A 119 69.77 27.92 14.38
C LYS A 119 70.71 26.82 14.85
N THR A 120 71.97 26.94 14.46
CA THR A 120 73.10 26.14 14.97
C THR A 120 74.04 27.04 15.77
N GLU A 121 75.01 26.50 16.52
CA GLU A 121 75.91 27.29 17.35
C GLU A 121 76.62 28.44 16.63
N ASN A 122 76.85 28.32 15.34
CA ASN A 122 77.63 29.29 14.57
C ASN A 122 76.89 29.95 13.42
N VAL A 123 75.70 29.48 13.02
CA VAL A 123 75.01 29.96 11.83
C VAL A 123 73.48 29.94 11.99
N ILE A 124 72.82 31.02 11.60
CA ILE A 124 71.39 31.06 11.42
C ILE A 124 71.08 30.86 9.93
N LYS A 125 70.30 29.86 9.61
CA LYS A 125 69.86 29.55 8.23
C LYS A 125 68.36 29.88 8.13
N ILE A 126 67.94 30.63 7.12
CA ILE A 126 66.57 31.03 6.90
C ILE A 126 66.22 30.63 5.46
N ALA A 127 65.14 29.87 5.32
CA ALA A 127 64.52 29.52 4.05
C ALA A 127 63.22 30.32 3.87
N ILE A 128 63.01 30.98 2.76
CA ILE A 128 61.86 31.84 2.48
C ILE A 128 61.29 31.51 1.12
N THR A 129 59.95 31.43 1.05
CA THR A 129 59.22 31.32 -0.23
C THR A 129 58.05 32.30 -0.22
N ASN A 130 57.51 32.60 -1.39
CA ASN A 130 56.30 33.42 -1.52
C ASN A 130 55.06 32.54 -1.71
N ASP A 131 53.87 33.16 -1.70
CA ASP A 131 52.56 32.48 -1.87
C ASP A 131 52.29 32.01 -3.29
N LYS A 132 53.18 32.28 -4.25
CA LYS A 132 53.03 31.84 -5.65
C LYS A 132 52.98 30.31 -5.75
N TYR A 133 53.86 29.62 -5.02
CA TYR A 133 53.91 28.17 -4.97
C TYR A 133 52.63 27.59 -4.36
N ILE A 134 52.14 28.17 -3.28
CA ILE A 134 50.86 27.79 -2.66
C ILE A 134 49.71 27.96 -3.64
N ASN A 135 49.70 29.09 -4.36
CA ASN A 135 48.61 29.42 -5.27
C ASN A 135 48.58 28.43 -6.45
N ILE A 136 49.74 27.99 -6.96
CA ILE A 136 49.84 26.97 -8.02
C ILE A 136 49.31 25.64 -7.48
N MET A 137 49.80 25.12 -6.36
CA MET A 137 49.33 23.87 -5.76
C MET A 137 47.83 23.93 -5.45
N ARG A 138 47.32 25.05 -4.93
CA ARG A 138 45.90 25.25 -4.67
C ARG A 138 45.06 25.17 -5.93
N GLN A 139 45.54 25.77 -7.04
CA GLN A 139 44.82 25.72 -8.32
C GLN A 139 44.77 24.31 -8.88
N ASP A 140 45.88 23.56 -8.86
CA ASP A 140 45.95 22.18 -9.35
C ASP A 140 45.01 21.24 -8.55
N ILE A 141 45.01 21.36 -7.23
CA ILE A 141 44.14 20.55 -6.37
C ILE A 141 42.69 20.95 -6.54
N LEU A 142 42.34 22.23 -6.61
CA LEU A 142 41.01 22.68 -6.89
C LEU A 142 40.48 22.16 -8.22
N LEU A 143 41.34 22.18 -9.27
CA LEU A 143 41.00 21.67 -10.58
C LEU A 143 40.72 20.13 -10.52
N MET A 144 41.59 19.36 -9.85
CA MET A 144 41.38 17.95 -9.64
C MET A 144 40.07 17.66 -8.91
N ILE A 145 39.75 18.40 -7.86
CA ILE A 145 38.51 18.27 -7.10
C ILE A 145 37.30 18.57 -7.99
N ILE A 146 37.33 19.64 -8.77
CA ILE A 146 36.25 20.00 -9.71
C ILE A 146 36.00 18.87 -10.72
N ILE A 147 37.07 18.27 -11.26
CA ILE A 147 36.94 17.15 -12.20
C ILE A 147 36.29 15.93 -11.54
N VAL A 148 36.75 15.52 -10.34
CA VAL A 148 36.21 14.37 -9.62
C VAL A 148 34.74 14.60 -9.25
N VAL A 149 34.42 15.78 -8.71
CA VAL A 149 33.03 16.15 -8.38
C VAL A 149 32.15 16.18 -9.62
N GLY A 150 32.66 16.70 -10.74
CA GLY A 150 31.95 16.73 -12.03
C GLY A 150 31.62 15.33 -12.55
N ILE A 151 32.60 14.42 -12.52
CA ILE A 151 32.39 13.02 -12.96
C ILE A 151 31.38 12.31 -12.06
N THR A 152 31.55 12.41 -10.76
CA THR A 152 30.60 11.78 -9.79
C THR A 152 29.19 12.33 -9.94
N PHE A 153 29.05 13.63 -10.18
CA PHE A 153 27.75 14.27 -10.44
C PHE A 153 27.08 13.69 -11.69
N ILE A 154 27.82 13.55 -12.80
CA ILE A 154 27.27 12.97 -14.05
C ILE A 154 26.81 11.52 -13.81
N LEU A 155 27.61 10.70 -13.15
CA LEU A 155 27.28 9.31 -12.86
C LEU A 155 26.03 9.17 -12.00
N ILE A 156 25.94 9.95 -10.92
CA ILE A 156 24.77 9.94 -10.05
C ILE A 156 23.52 10.45 -10.79
N SER A 157 23.65 11.47 -11.63
CA SER A 157 22.55 11.98 -12.47
C SER A 157 21.98 10.91 -13.38
N LEU A 158 22.84 10.15 -14.05
CA LEU A 158 22.43 9.06 -14.94
C LEU A 158 21.72 7.94 -14.17
N LEU A 159 22.21 7.56 -13.00
CA LEU A 159 21.58 6.55 -12.14
C LEU A 159 20.19 6.99 -11.67
N ILE A 160 20.05 8.23 -11.20
CA ILE A 160 18.76 8.77 -10.75
C ILE A 160 17.78 8.87 -11.91
N MET A 161 18.23 9.31 -13.08
CA MET A 161 17.38 9.45 -14.27
C MET A 161 16.81 8.07 -14.71
N THR A 162 17.66 7.04 -14.77
CA THR A 162 17.23 5.69 -15.15
C THR A 162 16.27 5.09 -14.12
N TRP A 163 16.56 5.25 -12.83
CA TRP A 163 15.72 4.79 -11.74
C TRP A 163 14.36 5.51 -11.73
N SER A 164 14.37 6.84 -11.87
CA SER A 164 13.14 7.67 -11.91
C SER A 164 12.24 7.29 -13.10
N ASN A 165 12.81 7.11 -14.30
CA ASN A 165 12.05 6.72 -15.48
C ASN A 165 11.39 5.34 -15.30
N ASN A 166 12.10 4.39 -14.69
CA ASN A 166 11.56 3.06 -14.40
C ASN A 166 10.41 3.14 -13.40
N LEU A 167 10.57 3.87 -12.28
CA LEU A 167 9.55 4.08 -11.27
C LEU A 167 8.29 4.72 -11.86
N VAL A 168 8.46 5.81 -12.63
CA VAL A 168 7.33 6.52 -13.26
C VAL A 168 6.60 5.65 -14.28
N SER A 169 7.34 4.83 -15.05
CA SER A 169 6.74 3.87 -15.97
C SER A 169 5.85 2.84 -15.24
N ARG A 170 6.34 2.30 -14.12
CA ARG A 170 5.58 1.36 -13.28
C ARG A 170 4.30 2.01 -12.72
N ILE A 171 4.39 3.23 -12.18
CA ILE A 171 3.22 3.98 -11.68
C ILE A 171 2.21 4.28 -12.79
N LYS A 172 2.68 4.64 -14.00
CA LYS A 172 1.78 4.86 -15.15
C LYS A 172 1.04 3.58 -15.56
N LYS A 173 1.70 2.42 -15.51
CA LYS A 173 1.05 1.13 -15.78
C LYS A 173 -0.01 0.81 -14.72
N LEU A 174 0.31 0.98 -13.42
CA LEU A 174 -0.67 0.82 -12.34
C LEU A 174 -1.89 1.72 -12.55
N LYS A 175 -1.67 3.00 -12.85
CA LYS A 175 -2.75 3.93 -13.14
C LYS A 175 -3.60 3.46 -14.33
N HIS A 176 -2.97 3.07 -15.43
CA HIS A 176 -3.68 2.59 -16.62
C HIS A 176 -4.55 1.38 -16.31
N ASN A 177 -4.09 0.45 -15.50
CA ASN A 177 -4.88 -0.72 -15.10
C ASN A 177 -6.05 -0.35 -14.18
N ILE A 178 -5.86 0.60 -13.25
CA ILE A 178 -6.96 1.11 -12.42
C ILE A 178 -8.02 1.80 -13.31
N ASP A 179 -7.58 2.62 -14.27
CA ASP A 179 -8.48 3.33 -15.19
C ASP A 179 -9.27 2.36 -16.10
N ASN A 180 -8.80 1.11 -16.28
CA ASN A 180 -9.41 0.06 -17.10
C ASN A 180 -9.86 -1.16 -16.29
N ILE A 181 -10.07 -1.03 -14.99
CA ILE A 181 -10.34 -2.16 -14.10
C ILE A 181 -11.65 -2.90 -14.46
N ASP A 182 -12.61 -2.19 -15.04
CA ASP A 182 -13.92 -2.73 -15.46
C ASP A 182 -13.93 -3.13 -16.95
N ASN A 183 -12.79 -3.05 -17.66
CA ASN A 183 -12.72 -3.29 -19.10
C ASN A 183 -11.94 -4.57 -19.42
N ASP A 184 -12.24 -5.18 -20.58
CA ASP A 184 -11.53 -6.36 -21.12
C ASP A 184 -10.04 -6.10 -21.41
N ASN A 185 -9.59 -4.84 -21.38
CA ASN A 185 -8.20 -4.43 -21.59
C ASN A 185 -7.34 -4.48 -20.32
N PHE A 186 -7.87 -4.98 -19.21
CA PHE A 186 -7.10 -5.16 -17.98
C PHE A 186 -5.98 -6.19 -18.18
N THR A 187 -4.77 -5.84 -17.72
CA THR A 187 -3.60 -6.73 -17.82
C THR A 187 -3.05 -7.04 -16.43
N TYR A 188 -3.02 -8.33 -16.07
CA TYR A 188 -2.50 -8.76 -14.77
C TYR A 188 -1.02 -8.44 -14.61
N PHE A 189 -0.65 -7.98 -13.41
CA PHE A 189 0.72 -7.67 -13.03
C PHE A 189 1.48 -8.90 -12.51
N SER A 190 0.78 -9.84 -11.87
CA SER A 190 1.34 -11.00 -11.17
C SER A 190 2.27 -11.88 -12.02
N ASN A 191 2.17 -11.79 -13.34
CA ASN A 191 2.97 -12.60 -14.26
C ASN A 191 4.31 -11.96 -14.70
N LYS A 192 4.68 -10.76 -14.24
CA LYS A 192 5.81 -9.99 -14.82
C LYS A 192 6.72 -9.25 -13.84
N SER A 193 6.51 -9.30 -12.53
CA SER A 193 7.32 -8.50 -11.61
C SER A 193 8.49 -9.29 -11.04
N PHE A 194 9.72 -8.80 -11.27
CA PHE A 194 10.96 -9.31 -10.67
C PHE A 194 11.30 -8.65 -9.33
N TYR A 195 10.46 -7.72 -8.85
CA TYR A 195 10.74 -6.93 -7.65
C TYR A 195 9.69 -7.21 -6.58
N GLU A 196 10.14 -7.62 -5.40
CA GLU A 196 9.32 -7.72 -4.19
C GLU A 196 9.37 -6.37 -3.45
N ASP A 197 8.61 -5.39 -3.93
CA ASP A 197 8.51 -4.07 -3.32
C ASP A 197 7.03 -3.67 -3.07
N GLU A 198 6.83 -2.50 -2.46
CA GLU A 198 5.49 -1.99 -2.13
C GLU A 198 4.62 -1.77 -3.38
N LEU A 199 5.24 -1.42 -4.51
CA LEU A 199 4.52 -1.25 -5.79
C LEU A 199 4.04 -2.60 -6.33
N ASN A 200 4.80 -3.67 -6.10
CA ASN A 200 4.36 -5.01 -6.48
C ASN A 200 3.20 -5.50 -5.59
N SER A 201 3.27 -5.23 -4.28
CA SER A 201 2.17 -5.52 -3.36
C SER A 201 0.89 -4.77 -3.74
N LEU A 202 1.01 -3.50 -4.16
CA LEU A 202 -0.11 -2.71 -4.68
C LEU A 202 -0.64 -3.29 -6.00
N ALA A 203 0.23 -3.75 -6.88
CA ALA A 203 -0.15 -4.38 -8.15
C ALA A 203 -0.99 -5.65 -7.91
N ILE A 204 -0.56 -6.52 -7.00
CA ILE A 204 -1.30 -7.73 -6.61
C ILE A 204 -2.67 -7.37 -5.99
N ALA A 205 -2.72 -6.32 -5.16
CA ALA A 205 -3.99 -5.87 -4.59
C ALA A 205 -4.98 -5.38 -5.66
N ILE A 206 -4.48 -4.73 -6.73
CA ILE A 206 -5.29 -4.30 -7.89
C ILE A 206 -5.78 -5.52 -8.68
N ASP A 207 -4.91 -6.52 -8.93
CA ASP A 207 -5.30 -7.76 -9.61
C ASP A 207 -6.43 -8.47 -8.82
N ASN A 208 -6.28 -8.62 -7.50
CA ASN A 208 -7.31 -9.22 -6.64
C ASN A 208 -8.62 -8.41 -6.64
N MET A 209 -8.53 -7.08 -6.69
CA MET A 209 -9.71 -6.22 -6.75
C MET A 209 -10.44 -6.38 -8.09
N HIS A 210 -9.71 -6.50 -9.21
CA HIS A 210 -10.30 -6.78 -10.51
C HIS A 210 -11.07 -8.11 -10.51
N ASP A 211 -10.43 -9.19 -10.01
CA ASP A 211 -11.05 -10.51 -9.93
C ASP A 211 -12.31 -10.49 -9.07
N TYR A 212 -12.27 -9.80 -7.93
CA TYR A 212 -13.43 -9.61 -7.06
C TYR A 212 -14.56 -8.84 -7.75
N LEU A 213 -14.25 -7.74 -8.45
CA LEU A 213 -15.26 -6.97 -9.19
C LEU A 213 -15.90 -7.81 -10.30
N LYS A 214 -15.09 -8.56 -11.04
CA LYS A 214 -15.56 -9.45 -12.10
C LYS A 214 -16.48 -10.55 -11.56
N GLU A 215 -16.11 -11.18 -10.45
CA GLU A 215 -16.94 -12.18 -9.78
C GLU A 215 -18.29 -11.57 -9.32
N GLN A 216 -18.25 -10.35 -8.78
CA GLN A 216 -19.46 -9.62 -8.37
C GLN A 216 -20.36 -9.28 -9.57
N GLU A 217 -19.78 -8.90 -10.71
CA GLU A 217 -20.54 -8.61 -11.92
C GLU A 217 -21.17 -9.87 -12.52
N GLU A 218 -20.42 -10.97 -12.61
CA GLU A 218 -20.93 -12.28 -13.05
C GLU A 218 -22.07 -12.74 -12.15
N TYR A 219 -21.90 -12.65 -10.84
CA TYR A 219 -22.95 -12.97 -9.87
C TYR A 219 -24.21 -12.12 -10.07
N LYS A 220 -24.05 -10.81 -10.26
CA LYS A 220 -25.15 -9.88 -10.52
C LYS A 220 -25.89 -10.19 -11.84
N ASN A 221 -25.15 -10.52 -12.89
CA ASN A 221 -25.71 -10.89 -14.18
C ASN A 221 -26.49 -12.22 -14.09
N GLN A 222 -25.96 -13.22 -13.42
CA GLN A 222 -26.68 -14.47 -13.13
C GLN A 222 -27.96 -14.22 -12.33
N MET A 223 -27.89 -13.34 -11.33
CA MET A 223 -29.06 -12.94 -10.53
C MET A 223 -30.14 -12.32 -11.42
N TYR A 224 -29.81 -11.40 -12.29
CA TYR A 224 -30.78 -10.78 -13.21
C TYR A 224 -31.39 -11.78 -14.20
N GLN A 225 -30.60 -12.71 -14.74
CA GLN A 225 -31.11 -13.78 -15.60
C GLN A 225 -32.10 -14.67 -14.86
N ASN A 226 -31.79 -15.08 -13.64
CA ASN A 226 -32.65 -15.91 -12.81
C ASN A 226 -33.97 -15.20 -12.45
N ILE A 227 -33.91 -13.90 -12.07
CA ILE A 227 -35.09 -13.06 -11.81
C ILE A 227 -35.99 -13.01 -13.04
N SER A 228 -35.38 -12.74 -14.22
CA SER A 228 -36.13 -12.63 -15.49
C SER A 228 -36.84 -13.93 -15.84
N HIS A 229 -36.16 -15.06 -15.72
CA HIS A 229 -36.74 -16.37 -15.94
C HIS A 229 -37.86 -16.67 -14.96
N ASP A 230 -37.66 -16.38 -13.69
CA ASP A 230 -38.59 -16.64 -12.62
C ASP A 230 -39.87 -15.77 -12.71
N PHE A 231 -39.80 -14.58 -13.30
CA PHE A 231 -40.98 -13.76 -13.58
C PHE A 231 -41.67 -14.18 -14.89
N LYS A 232 -40.92 -14.52 -15.92
CA LYS A 232 -41.46 -14.94 -17.21
C LYS A 232 -42.42 -16.15 -17.08
N THR A 233 -42.03 -17.15 -16.28
CA THR A 233 -42.79 -18.41 -16.14
C THR A 233 -44.25 -18.18 -15.65
N PRO A 234 -44.53 -17.54 -14.49
CA PRO A 234 -45.89 -17.27 -14.04
C PRO A 234 -46.66 -16.35 -14.97
N ILE A 235 -46.01 -15.36 -15.58
CA ILE A 235 -46.65 -14.46 -16.56
C ILE A 235 -47.10 -15.25 -17.80
N THR A 236 -46.24 -16.14 -18.32
CA THR A 236 -46.60 -17.00 -19.46
C THR A 236 -47.78 -17.90 -19.11
N VAL A 237 -47.77 -18.54 -17.92
CA VAL A 237 -48.90 -19.36 -17.47
C VAL A 237 -50.20 -18.59 -17.42
N MET A 238 -50.17 -17.38 -16.82
CA MET A 238 -51.38 -16.51 -16.77
C MET A 238 -51.88 -16.17 -18.16
N LYS A 239 -50.97 -15.79 -19.08
CA LYS A 239 -51.30 -15.48 -20.46
C LYS A 239 -51.96 -16.65 -21.19
N SER A 240 -51.35 -17.84 -21.10
CA SER A 240 -51.88 -19.06 -21.73
C SER A 240 -53.27 -19.44 -21.24
N TYR A 241 -53.57 -19.27 -19.92
CA TYR A 241 -54.92 -19.54 -19.38
C TYR A 241 -55.94 -18.48 -19.78
N ILE A 242 -55.52 -17.25 -19.98
CA ILE A 242 -56.38 -16.20 -20.54
C ILE A 242 -56.77 -16.54 -21.97
N GLU A 243 -55.76 -16.83 -22.81
CA GLU A 243 -55.98 -17.23 -24.24
C GLU A 243 -56.86 -18.47 -24.33
N ALA A 244 -56.60 -19.52 -23.52
CA ALA A 244 -57.45 -20.72 -23.49
C ALA A 244 -58.88 -20.45 -23.06
N SER A 245 -59.12 -19.47 -22.19
CA SER A 245 -60.48 -19.08 -21.77
C SER A 245 -61.19 -18.25 -22.83
N GLU A 246 -60.47 -17.40 -23.60
CA GLU A 246 -60.99 -16.66 -24.75
C GLU A 246 -61.39 -17.60 -25.89
N ASP A 247 -60.60 -18.67 -26.13
CA ASP A 247 -60.90 -19.71 -27.13
C ASP A 247 -61.96 -20.72 -26.68
N GLY A 248 -62.50 -20.57 -25.47
CA GLY A 248 -63.53 -21.49 -24.94
C GLY A 248 -63.02 -22.85 -24.51
N ILE A 249 -61.68 -23.04 -24.43
CA ILE A 249 -61.05 -24.32 -24.04
C ILE A 249 -61.08 -24.48 -22.52
N GLU A 250 -60.91 -23.36 -21.76
CA GLU A 250 -60.90 -23.37 -20.30
C GLU A 250 -62.06 -22.50 -19.71
N THR A 251 -62.53 -22.90 -18.53
CA THR A 251 -63.59 -22.15 -17.84
C THR A 251 -63.03 -20.85 -17.22
N LYS A 252 -63.85 -19.77 -17.17
CA LYS A 252 -63.50 -18.49 -16.56
C LYS A 252 -63.09 -18.64 -15.09
N ASP A 253 -63.79 -19.49 -14.34
CA ASP A 253 -63.53 -19.71 -12.88
C ASP A 253 -62.16 -20.37 -12.64
N LYS A 254 -61.81 -21.34 -13.46
CA LYS A 254 -60.49 -22.01 -13.40
C LYS A 254 -59.37 -21.03 -13.78
N THR A 255 -59.59 -20.27 -14.86
CA THR A 255 -58.64 -19.20 -15.30
C THR A 255 -58.39 -18.19 -14.18
N ILE A 256 -59.44 -17.67 -13.53
CA ILE A 256 -59.31 -16.73 -12.41
C ILE A 256 -58.54 -17.39 -11.23
N THR A 257 -58.80 -18.65 -10.94
CA THR A 257 -58.13 -19.37 -9.86
C THR A 257 -56.64 -19.47 -10.13
N ILE A 258 -56.25 -19.87 -11.34
CA ILE A 258 -54.82 -19.97 -11.75
C ILE A 258 -54.16 -18.61 -11.73
N ILE A 259 -54.82 -17.57 -12.25
CA ILE A 259 -54.25 -16.20 -12.23
C ILE A 259 -53.98 -15.76 -10.78
N LYS A 260 -54.92 -15.97 -9.85
CA LYS A 260 -54.73 -15.66 -8.44
C LYS A 260 -53.53 -16.41 -7.83
N GLU A 261 -53.38 -17.70 -8.15
CA GLU A 261 -52.23 -18.47 -7.68
C GLU A 261 -50.91 -17.96 -8.21
N GLN A 262 -50.84 -17.61 -9.50
CA GLN A 262 -49.63 -17.10 -10.13
C GLN A 262 -49.27 -15.68 -9.61
N LEU A 263 -50.26 -14.82 -9.41
CA LEU A 263 -50.07 -13.51 -8.78
C LEU A 263 -49.52 -13.63 -7.36
N LYS A 264 -50.07 -14.54 -6.53
CA LYS A 264 -49.53 -14.80 -5.20
C LYS A 264 -48.09 -15.29 -5.21
N LYS A 265 -47.71 -16.12 -6.18
CA LYS A 265 -46.32 -16.56 -6.39
C LYS A 265 -45.41 -15.39 -6.73
N LEU A 266 -45.84 -14.48 -7.61
CA LEU A 266 -45.11 -13.25 -7.97
C LEU A 266 -44.94 -12.32 -6.79
N GLU A 267 -46.00 -12.10 -6.01
CA GLU A 267 -45.94 -11.27 -4.82
C GLU A 267 -44.89 -11.75 -3.82
N ILE A 268 -44.86 -13.04 -3.50
CA ILE A 268 -43.85 -13.66 -2.62
C ILE A 268 -42.41 -13.41 -3.19
N LYS A 269 -42.24 -13.54 -4.52
CA LYS A 269 -40.94 -13.29 -5.17
C LYS A 269 -40.47 -11.85 -5.01
N VAL A 270 -41.36 -10.90 -5.31
CA VAL A 270 -41.08 -9.47 -5.16
C VAL A 270 -40.71 -9.14 -3.71
N HIS A 271 -41.48 -9.63 -2.73
CA HIS A 271 -41.15 -9.43 -1.32
C HIS A 271 -39.80 -10.01 -0.93
N SER A 272 -39.45 -11.20 -1.42
CA SER A 272 -38.15 -11.83 -1.16
C SER A 272 -36.98 -11.00 -1.73
N LEU A 273 -37.14 -10.46 -2.95
CA LEU A 273 -36.13 -9.59 -3.57
C LEU A 273 -35.98 -8.24 -2.86
N LEU A 274 -37.10 -7.62 -2.47
CA LEU A 274 -37.08 -6.37 -1.70
C LEU A 274 -36.42 -6.58 -0.33
N TYR A 275 -36.69 -7.72 0.32
CA TYR A 275 -36.08 -8.04 1.59
C TYR A 275 -34.56 -8.25 1.47
N LEU A 276 -34.10 -8.98 0.47
CA LEU A 276 -32.67 -9.15 0.19
C LEU A 276 -31.97 -7.81 -0.08
N ASN A 277 -32.63 -6.94 -0.84
CA ASN A 277 -32.11 -5.62 -1.13
C ASN A 277 -32.03 -4.75 0.15
N LYS A 278 -33.09 -4.80 0.98
CA LYS A 278 -33.10 -4.14 2.29
C LYS A 278 -31.95 -4.60 3.20
N LEU A 279 -31.63 -5.89 3.22
CA LEU A 279 -30.50 -6.43 4.00
C LEU A 279 -29.16 -5.86 3.57
N ASN A 280 -28.94 -5.66 2.26
CA ASN A 280 -27.71 -5.08 1.74
C ASN A 280 -27.53 -3.62 2.20
N TYR A 281 -28.63 -2.83 2.35
CA TYR A 281 -28.59 -1.45 2.85
C TYR A 281 -28.46 -1.34 4.37
N ILE A 282 -28.90 -2.37 5.12
CA ILE A 282 -28.89 -2.34 6.59
C ILE A 282 -27.50 -2.73 7.14
N GLN A 283 -26.64 -3.40 6.37
CA GLN A 283 -25.31 -3.83 6.81
C GLN A 283 -24.47 -2.70 7.42
N ASP A 284 -24.72 -1.44 7.05
CA ASP A 284 -24.02 -0.28 7.62
C ASP A 284 -24.58 0.24 8.96
N LYS A 285 -25.72 -0.30 9.43
CA LYS A 285 -26.41 0.17 10.66
C LYS A 285 -26.36 -0.86 11.79
N LYS A 286 -25.29 -0.83 12.59
CA LYS A 286 -25.11 -1.67 13.80
C LYS A 286 -26.17 -1.46 14.90
N GLU A 287 -27.08 -0.48 14.75
CA GLU A 287 -28.15 -0.22 15.74
C GLU A 287 -29.13 -1.39 15.88
N ASN A 288 -29.40 -2.12 14.81
CA ASN A 288 -30.32 -3.28 14.83
C ASN A 288 -29.78 -4.47 15.65
N LEU A 289 -28.49 -4.55 15.89
CA LEU A 289 -27.86 -5.60 16.72
C LEU A 289 -28.16 -5.44 18.23
N LYS A 290 -28.62 -4.26 18.66
CA LYS A 290 -28.95 -3.98 20.06
C LYS A 290 -30.39 -4.41 20.44
N ILE A 291 -31.22 -4.67 19.42
CA ILE A 291 -32.62 -5.07 19.65
C ILE A 291 -32.64 -6.53 20.08
N GLN A 292 -33.30 -6.81 21.18
CA GLN A 292 -33.55 -8.17 21.64
C GLN A 292 -35.02 -8.49 21.44
N TYR A 293 -35.30 -9.69 20.96
CA TYR A 293 -36.63 -10.14 20.61
C TYR A 293 -36.91 -11.58 21.10
N ASP A 294 -38.13 -11.83 21.54
CA ASP A 294 -38.59 -13.16 21.96
C ASP A 294 -38.98 -13.98 20.72
N VAL A 295 -38.04 -14.79 20.21
CA VAL A 295 -38.25 -15.67 19.04
C VAL A 295 -39.31 -16.75 19.28
N GLY A 296 -39.57 -17.10 20.54
CA GLY A 296 -40.67 -18.03 20.89
C GLY A 296 -42.01 -17.57 20.35
N LYS A 297 -42.33 -16.28 20.42
CA LYS A 297 -43.57 -15.70 19.86
C LYS A 297 -43.70 -15.95 18.36
N THR A 298 -42.62 -15.68 17.60
CA THR A 298 -42.59 -15.93 16.15
C THR A 298 -42.74 -17.41 15.82
N ILE A 299 -42.08 -18.29 16.57
CA ILE A 299 -42.21 -19.75 16.37
C ILE A 299 -43.65 -20.21 16.58
N TYR A 300 -44.30 -19.81 17.68
CA TYR A 300 -45.70 -20.18 17.92
C TYR A 300 -46.62 -19.66 16.81
N ALA A 301 -46.54 -18.37 16.44
CA ALA A 301 -47.35 -17.79 15.37
C ALA A 301 -47.14 -18.49 14.02
N ALA A 302 -45.88 -18.79 13.66
CA ALA A 302 -45.56 -19.51 12.45
C ALA A 302 -46.12 -20.95 12.45
N VAL A 303 -45.97 -21.66 13.56
CA VAL A 303 -46.52 -23.02 13.69
C VAL A 303 -48.04 -23.03 13.53
N ASP A 304 -48.78 -22.10 14.16
CA ASP A 304 -50.21 -21.99 14.02
C ASP A 304 -50.64 -21.69 12.58
N LYS A 305 -49.95 -20.80 11.90
CA LYS A 305 -50.14 -20.51 10.46
C LYS A 305 -49.93 -21.75 9.58
N PHE A 306 -48.85 -22.48 9.79
CA PHE A 306 -48.49 -23.64 8.94
C PHE A 306 -49.32 -24.89 9.25
N LYS A 307 -49.81 -25.10 10.48
CA LYS A 307 -50.76 -26.18 10.82
C LYS A 307 -52.05 -26.10 9.99
N LEU A 308 -52.52 -24.89 9.65
CA LEU A 308 -53.70 -24.71 8.82
C LEU A 308 -53.43 -25.14 7.36
N THR A 309 -52.20 -25.02 6.91
CA THR A 309 -51.84 -25.33 5.49
C THR A 309 -51.60 -26.82 5.28
N ARG A 310 -51.00 -27.54 6.26
CA ARG A 310 -50.75 -28.99 6.24
C ARG A 310 -51.12 -29.63 7.58
N PRO A 311 -52.41 -29.94 7.78
CA PRO A 311 -52.91 -30.52 9.04
C PRO A 311 -52.36 -31.91 9.33
N ASP A 312 -51.83 -32.59 8.29
CA ASP A 312 -51.24 -33.93 8.35
C ASP A 312 -49.85 -33.93 9.03
N ILE A 313 -49.21 -32.76 9.21
CA ILE A 313 -47.90 -32.65 9.83
C ILE A 313 -48.03 -32.39 11.33
N LYS A 314 -47.40 -33.23 12.14
CA LYS A 314 -47.30 -33.08 13.59
C LYS A 314 -46.12 -32.16 13.94
N PHE A 315 -46.44 -31.01 14.58
CA PHE A 315 -45.42 -30.14 15.18
C PHE A 315 -45.17 -30.57 16.63
N VAL A 316 -43.86 -30.73 16.96
CA VAL A 316 -43.40 -31.01 18.33
C VAL A 316 -42.54 -29.84 18.79
N LEU A 317 -42.98 -29.12 19.79
CA LEU A 317 -42.31 -27.94 20.34
C LEU A 317 -41.67 -28.27 21.68
N ASP A 318 -40.38 -27.92 21.83
CA ASP A 318 -39.61 -28.07 23.08
C ASP A 318 -38.87 -26.74 23.31
N ILE A 319 -39.62 -25.77 23.82
CA ILE A 319 -39.18 -24.37 23.96
C ILE A 319 -39.02 -24.05 25.43
N ASP A 320 -37.78 -23.78 25.84
CA ASP A 320 -37.48 -23.23 27.17
C ASP A 320 -37.71 -21.72 27.15
N SER A 321 -38.76 -21.28 27.85
CA SER A 321 -39.17 -19.88 27.91
C SER A 321 -38.08 -18.91 28.43
N LYS A 322 -37.09 -19.43 29.15
CA LYS A 322 -35.94 -18.64 29.64
C LYS A 322 -34.85 -18.40 28.56
N ASN A 323 -34.90 -19.14 27.45
CA ASN A 323 -33.87 -19.14 26.40
C ASN A 323 -34.40 -18.67 25.04
N THR A 324 -35.48 -17.86 24.99
CA THR A 324 -36.12 -17.42 23.75
C THR A 324 -35.72 -16.04 23.28
N ILE A 325 -34.89 -15.31 24.05
CA ILE A 325 -34.45 -13.95 23.72
C ILE A 325 -33.21 -13.99 22.86
N PHE A 326 -33.32 -13.47 21.63
CA PHE A 326 -32.27 -13.42 20.64
C PHE A 326 -32.10 -12.00 20.06
N ARG A 327 -30.93 -11.68 19.55
CA ARG A 327 -30.67 -10.40 18.84
C ARG A 327 -31.52 -10.34 17.56
N GLY A 328 -32.07 -9.17 17.24
CA GLY A 328 -32.83 -8.91 16.02
C GLY A 328 -34.25 -8.41 16.27
N SER A 329 -34.92 -7.98 15.20
CA SER A 329 -36.31 -7.53 15.22
C SER A 329 -37.27 -8.68 14.93
N SER A 330 -38.57 -8.45 15.19
CA SER A 330 -39.69 -9.36 14.82
C SER A 330 -39.62 -9.74 13.35
N ASP A 331 -39.51 -8.73 12.46
CA ASP A 331 -39.48 -8.93 10.99
C ASP A 331 -38.33 -9.84 10.54
N MET A 332 -37.18 -9.72 11.18
CA MET A 332 -36.02 -10.53 10.87
C MET A 332 -36.22 -12.00 11.27
N TRP A 333 -36.74 -12.23 12.47
CA TRP A 333 -36.99 -13.57 12.94
C TRP A 333 -38.19 -14.22 12.22
N GLU A 334 -39.21 -13.44 11.84
CA GLU A 334 -40.30 -13.92 10.98
C GLU A 334 -39.75 -14.35 9.61
N ALA A 335 -38.87 -13.54 8.98
CA ALA A 335 -38.26 -13.93 7.74
C ALA A 335 -37.40 -15.20 7.84
N ILE A 336 -36.68 -15.41 8.95
CA ILE A 336 -35.87 -16.62 9.18
C ILE A 336 -36.80 -17.84 9.37
N ILE A 337 -37.73 -17.75 10.31
CA ILE A 337 -38.58 -18.90 10.70
C ILE A 337 -39.53 -19.28 9.58
N ASP A 338 -40.19 -18.31 8.92
CA ASP A 338 -41.10 -18.57 7.81
C ASP A 338 -40.40 -19.23 6.63
N ASN A 339 -39.19 -18.79 6.27
CA ASN A 339 -38.43 -19.42 5.19
C ASN A 339 -37.99 -20.86 5.50
N ILE A 340 -37.54 -21.11 6.76
CA ILE A 340 -37.17 -22.47 7.16
C ILE A 340 -38.41 -23.38 7.20
N LEU A 341 -39.50 -22.92 7.86
CA LEU A 341 -40.71 -23.72 7.97
C LEU A 341 -41.38 -23.94 6.59
N SER A 342 -41.42 -22.93 5.73
CA SER A 342 -41.92 -23.10 4.34
C SER A 342 -41.12 -24.17 3.58
N ASN A 343 -39.83 -24.26 3.81
CA ASN A 343 -39.00 -25.34 3.27
C ASN A 343 -39.39 -26.68 3.88
N PHE A 344 -39.48 -26.77 5.19
CA PHE A 344 -39.87 -28.01 5.89
C PHE A 344 -41.25 -28.51 5.50
N MET A 345 -42.22 -27.62 5.35
CA MET A 345 -43.58 -27.98 4.90
C MET A 345 -43.62 -28.65 3.52
N ARG A 346 -42.60 -28.41 2.70
CA ARG A 346 -42.48 -28.98 1.37
C ARG A 346 -41.85 -30.37 1.39
N TYR A 347 -40.91 -30.60 2.32
CA TYR A 347 -40.12 -31.83 2.36
C TYR A 347 -40.47 -32.78 3.51
N ALA A 348 -41.07 -32.30 4.61
CA ALA A 348 -41.44 -33.14 5.74
C ALA A 348 -42.49 -34.16 5.32
N ASP A 349 -42.35 -35.36 5.85
CA ASP A 349 -43.32 -36.45 5.67
C ASP A 349 -44.45 -36.32 6.70
N LYS A 350 -44.14 -36.34 8.00
CA LYS A 350 -45.14 -36.35 9.08
C LYS A 350 -44.78 -35.47 10.28
N ILE A 351 -43.51 -35.18 10.54
CA ILE A 351 -43.05 -34.57 11.79
C ILE A 351 -42.10 -33.42 11.55
N ILE A 352 -42.41 -32.29 12.19
CA ILE A 352 -41.50 -31.17 12.35
C ILE A 352 -41.27 -30.94 13.85
N LYS A 353 -39.97 -30.91 14.26
CA LYS A 353 -39.60 -30.62 15.66
C LYS A 353 -38.88 -29.30 15.74
N ILE A 354 -39.20 -28.48 16.75
CA ILE A 354 -38.53 -27.20 17.01
C ILE A 354 -38.12 -27.19 18.47
N SER A 355 -36.83 -27.01 18.74
CA SER A 355 -36.29 -26.91 20.10
C SER A 355 -35.52 -25.59 20.24
N VAL A 356 -35.80 -24.87 21.35
CA VAL A 356 -35.10 -23.66 21.73
C VAL A 356 -34.53 -23.85 23.13
N LYS A 357 -33.20 -24.11 23.20
CA LYS A 357 -32.49 -24.38 24.47
C LYS A 357 -31.04 -23.89 24.36
N ASN A 358 -30.48 -23.46 25.49
CA ASN A 358 -29.06 -23.10 25.59
C ASN A 358 -28.60 -22.11 24.50
N ASN A 359 -29.36 -21.06 24.24
CA ASN A 359 -29.12 -20.06 23.20
C ASN A 359 -28.97 -20.65 21.78
N LYS A 360 -29.65 -21.79 21.53
CA LYS A 360 -29.67 -22.44 20.21
C LYS A 360 -31.09 -22.71 19.79
N ILE A 361 -31.35 -22.57 18.50
CA ILE A 361 -32.61 -22.98 17.88
C ILE A 361 -32.32 -24.16 16.96
N ILE A 362 -32.97 -25.27 17.20
CA ILE A 362 -32.84 -26.48 16.39
C ILE A 362 -34.19 -26.79 15.76
N LEU A 363 -34.24 -26.79 14.44
CA LEU A 363 -35.43 -27.18 13.67
C LEU A 363 -35.09 -28.48 12.92
N TYR A 364 -36.01 -29.44 12.99
CA TYR A 364 -35.85 -30.75 12.37
C TYR A 364 -37.12 -31.12 11.60
N ASN A 365 -36.93 -31.75 10.43
CA ASN A 365 -38.00 -32.43 9.69
C ASN A 365 -37.58 -33.87 9.37
N ASP A 366 -38.58 -34.77 9.24
CA ASP A 366 -38.43 -36.19 8.95
C ASP A 366 -38.40 -36.53 7.46
N GLY A 367 -38.22 -35.56 6.58
CA GLY A 367 -38.14 -35.73 5.14
C GLY A 367 -36.86 -36.42 4.67
N PRO A 368 -36.62 -36.48 3.37
CA PRO A 368 -35.40 -37.07 2.81
C PRO A 368 -34.14 -36.26 3.20
N ASN A 369 -33.03 -36.96 3.32
CA ASN A 369 -31.71 -36.33 3.47
C ASN A 369 -31.38 -35.47 2.26
N ILE A 370 -30.59 -34.41 2.45
CA ILE A 370 -30.10 -33.54 1.39
C ILE A 370 -28.86 -34.19 0.80
N ASP A 371 -28.77 -34.20 -0.52
CA ASP A 371 -27.58 -34.66 -1.24
C ASP A 371 -26.35 -33.80 -0.85
N ASP A 372 -25.21 -34.43 -0.64
CA ASP A 372 -23.97 -33.75 -0.23
C ASP A 372 -23.53 -32.67 -1.22
N ASN A 373 -23.76 -32.87 -2.53
CA ASN A 373 -23.47 -31.89 -3.57
C ASN A 373 -24.33 -30.61 -3.42
N VAL A 374 -25.60 -30.78 -2.97
CA VAL A 374 -26.52 -29.66 -2.74
C VAL A 374 -26.25 -29.00 -1.41
N LEU A 375 -25.82 -29.76 -0.41
CA LEU A 375 -25.58 -29.27 0.95
C LEU A 375 -24.51 -28.15 0.98
N ASN A 376 -23.47 -28.28 0.15
CA ASN A 376 -22.39 -27.30 0.07
C ASN A 376 -22.85 -25.94 -0.48
N ASN A 377 -23.86 -25.93 -1.36
CA ASN A 377 -24.35 -24.74 -2.06
C ASN A 377 -25.76 -24.31 -1.67
N ILE A 378 -26.35 -24.94 -0.65
CA ILE A 378 -27.77 -24.77 -0.27
C ILE A 378 -28.16 -23.34 0.12
N PHE A 379 -27.20 -22.52 0.53
CA PHE A 379 -27.38 -21.12 0.85
C PHE A 379 -27.09 -20.18 -0.32
N THR A 380 -26.62 -20.71 -1.44
CA THR A 380 -26.37 -19.90 -2.65
C THR A 380 -27.70 -19.45 -3.22
N PRO A 381 -27.91 -18.16 -3.49
CA PRO A 381 -29.16 -17.67 -4.08
C PRO A 381 -29.44 -18.39 -5.41
N TYR A 382 -30.71 -18.73 -5.63
CA TYR A 382 -31.24 -19.43 -6.82
C TYR A 382 -30.84 -20.90 -6.96
N GLU A 383 -30.08 -21.48 -6.04
CA GLU A 383 -29.92 -22.92 -5.98
C GLU A 383 -31.25 -23.58 -5.62
N LYS A 384 -31.68 -24.53 -6.47
CA LYS A 384 -32.98 -25.21 -6.35
C LYS A 384 -32.74 -26.71 -6.13
N GLY A 385 -33.17 -27.23 -4.99
CA GLY A 385 -33.35 -28.70 -4.83
C GLY A 385 -34.48 -29.24 -5.72
N ILE A 386 -34.66 -30.55 -5.75
CA ILE A 386 -35.59 -31.29 -6.62
C ILE A 386 -37.04 -30.73 -6.56
N LYS A 387 -37.49 -30.20 -5.44
CA LYS A 387 -38.81 -29.55 -5.23
C LYS A 387 -38.70 -28.03 -4.98
N GLY A 388 -37.53 -27.41 -5.26
CA GLY A 388 -37.27 -26.01 -4.97
C GLY A 388 -38.04 -25.08 -5.91
N VAL A 389 -38.77 -24.08 -5.36
CA VAL A 389 -39.58 -23.15 -6.18
C VAL A 389 -38.81 -21.89 -6.52
N PHE A 390 -38.02 -21.32 -5.60
CA PHE A 390 -37.42 -19.99 -5.79
C PHE A 390 -35.91 -19.93 -5.52
N GLY A 391 -35.35 -20.80 -4.69
CA GLY A 391 -33.94 -20.79 -4.32
C GLY A 391 -33.46 -19.55 -3.52
N LEU A 392 -34.38 -18.66 -3.06
CA LEU A 392 -34.03 -17.46 -2.30
C LEU A 392 -34.23 -17.60 -0.80
N GLY A 393 -35.09 -18.50 -0.33
CA GLY A 393 -35.49 -18.59 1.09
C GLY A 393 -34.31 -18.86 2.02
N LEU A 394 -33.49 -19.85 1.72
CA LEU A 394 -32.32 -20.20 2.56
C LEU A 394 -31.19 -19.16 2.47
N SER A 395 -31.03 -18.51 1.35
CA SER A 395 -30.07 -17.39 1.23
C SER A 395 -30.52 -16.18 2.06
N ILE A 396 -31.83 -15.90 2.14
CA ILE A 396 -32.39 -14.91 3.05
C ILE A 396 -32.06 -15.28 4.50
N VAL A 397 -32.30 -16.53 4.89
CA VAL A 397 -31.99 -17.05 6.23
C VAL A 397 -30.52 -16.84 6.57
N LYS A 398 -29.60 -17.27 5.70
CA LYS A 398 -28.15 -17.16 5.94
C LYS A 398 -27.69 -15.71 6.06
N LYS A 399 -28.16 -14.84 5.14
CA LYS A 399 -27.80 -13.41 5.19
C LYS A 399 -28.35 -12.70 6.41
N THR A 400 -29.62 -12.99 6.79
CA THR A 400 -30.24 -12.38 7.99
C THR A 400 -29.53 -12.84 9.25
N LEU A 401 -29.25 -14.13 9.39
CA LEU A 401 -28.52 -14.68 10.54
C LEU A 401 -27.09 -14.12 10.63
N HIS A 402 -26.38 -14.05 9.50
CA HIS A 402 -25.05 -13.44 9.45
C HIS A 402 -25.08 -11.98 9.89
N PHE A 403 -26.07 -11.21 9.44
CA PHE A 403 -26.28 -9.82 9.88
C PHE A 403 -26.51 -9.73 11.40
N LEU A 404 -27.23 -10.71 11.99
CA LEU A 404 -27.49 -10.79 13.43
C LEU A 404 -26.36 -11.44 14.23
N GLU A 405 -25.24 -11.78 13.59
CA GLU A 405 -24.09 -12.48 14.18
C GLU A 405 -24.44 -13.89 14.70
N TYR A 406 -25.33 -14.59 13.99
CA TYR A 406 -25.61 -16.00 14.20
C TYR A 406 -25.15 -16.83 13.00
N ASP A 407 -24.75 -18.09 13.30
CA ASP A 407 -24.45 -19.09 12.29
C ASP A 407 -25.58 -20.11 12.19
N ILE A 408 -25.76 -20.64 10.97
CA ILE A 408 -26.65 -21.77 10.70
C ILE A 408 -25.85 -22.96 10.15
N ILE A 409 -26.09 -24.13 10.75
CA ILE A 409 -25.52 -25.39 10.33
C ILE A 409 -26.67 -26.29 9.89
N ILE A 410 -26.51 -27.01 8.78
CA ILE A 410 -27.45 -28.00 8.28
C ILE A 410 -26.80 -29.36 8.34
N GLU A 411 -27.49 -30.32 8.94
CA GLU A 411 -27.00 -31.68 9.11
C GLU A 411 -28.10 -32.69 8.70
N ASN A 412 -27.69 -33.69 7.94
CA ASN A 412 -28.52 -34.85 7.70
C ASN A 412 -28.61 -35.74 8.94
N ASP A 413 -29.80 -36.26 9.27
CA ASP A 413 -29.93 -37.27 10.33
C ASP A 413 -29.43 -38.63 9.83
N LYS A 414 -28.88 -39.45 10.74
CA LYS A 414 -28.27 -40.75 10.41
C LYS A 414 -29.22 -41.72 9.68
N LYS A 415 -30.50 -41.63 9.94
CA LYS A 415 -31.50 -42.52 9.30
C LYS A 415 -32.26 -41.80 8.21
N ARG A 416 -32.92 -40.72 8.52
CA ARG A 416 -33.70 -39.88 7.62
C ARG A 416 -34.08 -38.60 8.35
N GLY A 417 -34.02 -37.48 7.63
CA GLY A 417 -34.39 -36.19 8.18
C GLY A 417 -33.24 -35.18 8.11
N VAL A 418 -33.58 -33.92 8.28
CA VAL A 418 -32.65 -32.81 8.21
C VAL A 418 -32.79 -31.93 9.41
N ARG A 419 -31.66 -31.51 9.98
CA ARG A 419 -31.55 -30.62 11.13
C ARG A 419 -30.95 -29.30 10.75
N PHE A 420 -31.62 -28.20 11.10
CA PHE A 420 -31.09 -26.84 10.97
C PHE A 420 -30.80 -26.34 12.38
N ILE A 421 -29.56 -25.95 12.63
CA ILE A 421 -29.06 -25.52 13.94
C ILE A 421 -28.59 -24.06 13.82
N ILE A 422 -29.31 -23.17 14.51
CA ILE A 422 -28.97 -21.76 14.64
C ILE A 422 -28.27 -21.56 15.97
N LYS A 423 -27.10 -21.00 15.98
CA LYS A 423 -26.28 -20.69 17.15
C LYS A 423 -25.54 -19.38 16.99
N GLU A 424 -25.05 -18.81 18.09
CA GLU A 424 -24.22 -17.61 18.04
C GLU A 424 -22.97 -17.85 17.19
N GLY A 425 -22.68 -16.92 16.28
CA GLY A 425 -21.49 -16.94 15.44
C GLY A 425 -20.23 -16.72 16.27
N LYS A 426 -19.10 -17.23 15.80
CA LYS A 426 -17.80 -17.03 16.44
C LYS A 426 -17.21 -15.67 16.09
#